data_cafcfda0ebc5587991addc6efc1e21b8
#
_entry.id   cafcfda0ebc5587991addc6efc1e21b8
#
_cell.length_a   1.000
_cell.length_b   1.000
_cell.length_c   1.000
_cell.angle_alpha   90.00
_cell.angle_beta   90.00
_cell.angle_gamma   90.00
#
_symmetry.space_group_name_H-M   'P 1'
#
loop_
_entity.id
_entity.type
_entity.pdbx_description
1 polymer ?
#
loop_
_entity_poly.entity_id
_entity_poly.type
_entity_poly.pdbx_seq_one_letter_code
_entity_poly.pdbx_strand_id
1 'polypeptide(L)'
;IVNAIPETLRHAISVGIGLFIAFLGLQKAGLIVANPATFVSLGEFTPSTLLAVGGIIIGGVLVARKVKGALFYAIVAVTLLSIPLGITRIPEGFSLVSMPHSLEPVFFKLDFHSLLSPNMLIAIFSLVFMDIFDTLGTLVGTANKVGMVKPDGSIPKLKPAMMADAVGTTVGALLGTSTTTTYAESTAGIAEGGRSGLTAAVVSGLFIVALFFAPFF
;
A
#
# COMPACT_ATOMS: atom_id res chain seq x y z
N ILE A 1 5.42 -18.80 -14.38
CA ILE A 1 4.29 -17.85 -14.51
C ILE A 1 4.81 -16.52 -15.06
N VAL A 2 5.85 -15.88 -14.47
CA VAL A 2 6.37 -14.55 -14.89
C VAL A 2 6.76 -14.50 -16.36
N ASN A 3 7.43 -15.53 -16.86
CA ASN A 3 7.86 -15.62 -18.26
C ASN A 3 6.70 -15.87 -19.24
N ALA A 4 5.54 -16.29 -18.74
CA ALA A 4 4.36 -16.53 -19.56
C ALA A 4 3.50 -15.26 -19.77
N ILE A 5 3.78 -14.18 -19.03
CA ILE A 5 3.03 -12.93 -19.11
C ILE A 5 3.69 -12.00 -20.13
N PRO A 6 3.01 -11.63 -21.24
CA PRO A 6 3.54 -10.69 -22.23
C PRO A 6 3.91 -9.33 -21.60
N GLU A 7 4.88 -8.65 -22.17
CA GLU A 7 5.38 -7.35 -21.69
C GLU A 7 4.26 -6.29 -21.63
N THR A 8 3.43 -6.22 -22.67
CA THR A 8 2.30 -5.31 -22.73
C THR A 8 1.33 -5.52 -21.58
N LEU A 9 1.08 -6.79 -21.19
CA LEU A 9 0.20 -7.10 -20.08
C LEU A 9 0.83 -6.71 -18.72
N ARG A 10 2.15 -6.87 -18.57
CA ARG A 10 2.86 -6.41 -17.36
C ARG A 10 2.72 -4.90 -17.15
N HIS A 11 2.86 -4.10 -18.20
CA HIS A 11 2.65 -2.66 -18.14
C HIS A 11 1.19 -2.30 -17.85
N ALA A 12 0.24 -2.98 -18.49
CA ALA A 12 -1.19 -2.77 -18.24
C ALA A 12 -1.58 -3.05 -16.79
N ILE A 13 -1.04 -4.12 -16.18
CA ILE A 13 -1.24 -4.46 -14.77
C ILE A 13 -0.72 -3.32 -13.87
N SER A 14 0.49 -2.84 -14.13
CA SER A 14 1.07 -1.74 -13.33
C SER A 14 0.23 -0.45 -13.40
N VAL A 15 -0.26 -0.09 -14.58
CA VAL A 15 -1.16 1.06 -14.76
C VAL A 15 -2.49 0.82 -14.05
N GLY A 16 -3.05 -0.39 -14.18
CA GLY A 16 -4.30 -0.78 -13.51
C GLY A 16 -4.21 -0.67 -11.99
N ILE A 17 -3.10 -1.12 -11.40
CA ILE A 17 -2.85 -0.98 -9.96
C ILE A 17 -2.79 0.49 -9.55
N GLY A 18 -2.08 1.33 -10.32
CA GLY A 18 -2.01 2.78 -10.05
C GLY A 18 -3.40 3.44 -10.07
N LEU A 19 -4.24 3.11 -11.06
CA LEU A 19 -5.61 3.60 -11.14
C LEU A 19 -6.48 3.07 -10.00
N PHE A 20 -6.30 1.81 -9.60
CA PHE A 20 -7.02 1.20 -8.48
C PHE A 20 -6.68 1.89 -7.15
N ILE A 21 -5.40 2.15 -6.88
CA ILE A 21 -4.97 2.88 -5.67
C ILE A 21 -5.55 4.31 -5.68
N ALA A 22 -5.52 4.99 -6.82
CA ALA A 22 -6.13 6.32 -6.95
C ALA A 22 -7.63 6.27 -6.67
N PHE A 23 -8.34 5.28 -7.20
CA PHE A 23 -9.77 5.07 -6.95
C PHE A 23 -10.05 4.83 -5.45
N LEU A 24 -9.28 3.96 -4.79
CA LEU A 24 -9.41 3.72 -3.35
C LEU A 24 -9.13 4.99 -2.54
N GLY A 25 -8.13 5.78 -2.91
CA GLY A 25 -7.85 7.07 -2.29
C GLY A 25 -9.02 8.03 -2.39
N LEU A 26 -9.62 8.16 -3.58
CA LEU A 26 -10.79 9.01 -3.81
C LEU A 26 -12.05 8.51 -3.05
N GLN A 27 -12.20 7.19 -2.93
CA GLN A 27 -13.27 6.57 -2.15
C GLN A 27 -13.10 6.85 -0.65
N LYS A 28 -11.89 6.65 -0.12
CA LYS A 28 -11.58 6.96 1.28
C LYS A 28 -11.71 8.44 1.61
N ALA A 29 -11.40 9.31 0.65
CA ALA A 29 -11.61 10.76 0.75
C ALA A 29 -13.09 11.17 0.71
N GLY A 30 -14.01 10.25 0.38
CA GLY A 30 -15.44 10.54 0.25
C GLY A 30 -15.81 11.25 -1.06
N LEU A 31 -14.89 11.34 -2.03
CA LEU A 31 -15.16 11.90 -3.37
C LEU A 31 -15.91 10.91 -4.26
N ILE A 32 -15.65 9.64 -4.09
CA ILE A 32 -16.36 8.55 -4.76
C ILE A 32 -17.13 7.76 -3.73
N VAL A 33 -18.44 7.62 -3.94
CA VAL A 33 -19.33 6.85 -3.06
C VAL A 33 -20.11 5.81 -3.86
N ALA A 34 -20.56 4.75 -3.18
CA ALA A 34 -21.36 3.72 -3.81
C ALA A 34 -22.72 4.26 -4.22
N ASN A 35 -23.19 3.87 -5.41
CA ASN A 35 -24.52 4.21 -5.92
C ASN A 35 -25.18 2.95 -6.51
N PRO A 36 -26.38 2.57 -6.09
CA PRO A 36 -27.06 1.36 -6.58
C PRO A 36 -27.34 1.35 -8.10
N ALA A 37 -27.53 2.52 -8.70
CA ALA A 37 -27.88 2.64 -10.12
C ALA A 37 -26.65 2.69 -11.04
N THR A 38 -25.59 3.38 -10.60
CA THR A 38 -24.40 3.64 -11.43
C THR A 38 -23.12 3.02 -10.85
N PHE A 39 -23.25 2.22 -9.80
CA PHE A 39 -22.19 1.61 -8.97
C PHE A 39 -21.35 2.65 -8.20
N VAL A 40 -21.06 3.80 -8.79
CA VAL A 40 -20.33 4.91 -8.18
C VAL A 40 -20.97 6.25 -8.53
N SER A 41 -20.86 7.21 -7.64
CA SER A 41 -21.27 8.61 -7.84
C SER A 41 -20.32 9.55 -7.11
N LEU A 42 -20.43 10.84 -7.42
CA LEU A 42 -19.74 11.88 -6.68
C LEU A 42 -20.33 11.98 -5.27
N GLY A 43 -19.48 12.00 -4.25
CA GLY A 43 -19.87 12.17 -2.86
C GLY A 43 -20.17 13.62 -2.50
N GLU A 44 -20.64 13.84 -1.29
CA GLU A 44 -20.91 15.16 -0.76
C GLU A 44 -19.61 15.90 -0.41
N PHE A 45 -19.56 17.21 -0.65
CA PHE A 45 -18.44 18.06 -0.30
C PHE A 45 -18.51 18.47 1.19
N THR A 46 -18.16 17.51 2.04
CA THR A 46 -18.02 17.75 3.49
C THR A 46 -16.68 18.46 3.79
N PRO A 47 -16.48 19.06 4.96
CA PRO A 47 -15.18 19.60 5.36
C PRO A 47 -14.03 18.60 5.23
N SER A 48 -14.28 17.33 5.53
CA SER A 48 -13.30 16.24 5.37
C SER A 48 -12.94 16.02 3.89
N THR A 49 -13.94 15.96 3.01
CA THR A 49 -13.73 15.81 1.55
C THR A 49 -12.97 17.00 0.98
N LEU A 50 -13.34 18.23 1.38
CA LEU A 50 -12.63 19.44 0.94
C LEU A 50 -11.17 19.47 1.43
N LEU A 51 -10.92 19.04 2.66
CA LEU A 51 -9.57 18.92 3.21
C LEU A 51 -8.75 17.89 2.43
N ALA A 52 -9.34 16.75 2.06
CA ALA A 52 -8.70 15.73 1.24
C ALA A 52 -8.34 16.26 -0.17
N VAL A 53 -9.25 16.99 -0.81
CA VAL A 53 -8.98 17.66 -2.10
C VAL A 53 -7.85 18.66 -1.97
N GLY A 54 -7.86 19.49 -0.90
CA GLY A 54 -6.77 20.40 -0.58
C GLY A 54 -5.43 19.69 -0.43
N GLY A 55 -5.42 18.53 0.25
CA GLY A 55 -4.24 17.68 0.41
C GLY A 55 -3.70 17.14 -0.91
N ILE A 56 -4.58 16.71 -1.80
CA ILE A 56 -4.20 16.25 -3.16
C ILE A 56 -3.55 17.40 -3.94
N ILE A 57 -4.14 18.59 -3.90
CA ILE A 57 -3.62 19.77 -4.58
C ILE A 57 -2.25 20.18 -4.00
N ILE A 58 -2.13 20.27 -2.67
CA ILE A 58 -0.87 20.60 -2.00
C ILE A 58 0.20 19.57 -2.36
N GLY A 59 -0.10 18.28 -2.26
CA GLY A 59 0.83 17.21 -2.62
C GLY A 59 1.24 17.29 -4.08
N GLY A 60 0.29 17.48 -5.00
CA GLY A 60 0.55 17.65 -6.43
C GLY A 60 1.46 18.85 -6.74
N VAL A 61 1.22 20.00 -6.11
CA VAL A 61 2.05 21.19 -6.27
C VAL A 61 3.47 20.96 -5.73
N LEU A 62 3.61 20.34 -4.56
CA LEU A 62 4.92 20.06 -3.97
C LEU A 62 5.72 19.06 -4.83
N VAL A 63 5.07 18.03 -5.35
CA VAL A 63 5.69 17.05 -6.27
C VAL A 63 6.11 17.75 -7.58
N ALA A 64 5.24 18.60 -8.16
CA ALA A 64 5.55 19.33 -9.38
C ALA A 64 6.73 20.30 -9.18
N ARG A 65 6.86 20.87 -7.98
CA ARG A 65 8.01 21.72 -7.59
C ARG A 65 9.25 20.93 -7.19
N LYS A 66 9.22 19.59 -7.29
CA LYS A 66 10.33 18.70 -6.94
C LYS A 66 10.82 18.89 -5.49
N VAL A 67 9.92 19.21 -4.58
CA VAL A 67 10.24 19.32 -3.14
C VAL A 67 10.50 17.92 -2.61
N LYS A 68 11.66 17.71 -1.96
CA LYS A 68 12.00 16.45 -1.32
C LYS A 68 11.02 16.17 -0.18
N GLY A 69 10.49 14.94 -0.09
CA GLY A 69 9.50 14.59 0.93
C GLY A 69 8.11 15.21 0.70
N ALA A 70 7.78 15.64 -0.51
CA ALA A 70 6.54 16.34 -0.86
C ALA A 70 5.28 15.67 -0.30
N LEU A 71 5.16 14.35 -0.45
CA LEU A 71 4.00 13.59 0.04
C LEU A 71 3.94 13.59 1.57
N PHE A 72 5.09 13.45 2.24
CA PHE A 72 5.17 13.52 3.70
C PHE A 72 4.68 14.88 4.23
N TYR A 73 5.15 15.97 3.64
CA TYR A 73 4.70 17.33 4.04
C TYR A 73 3.22 17.54 3.77
N ALA A 74 2.68 17.01 2.66
CA ALA A 74 1.26 17.09 2.36
C ALA A 74 0.42 16.35 3.42
N ILE A 75 0.83 15.13 3.79
CA ILE A 75 0.15 14.32 4.83
C ILE A 75 0.19 15.07 6.18
N VAL A 76 1.36 15.55 6.60
CA VAL A 76 1.51 16.29 7.86
C VAL A 76 0.65 17.54 7.86
N ALA A 77 0.66 18.33 6.77
CA ALA A 77 -0.14 19.55 6.66
C ALA A 77 -1.64 19.25 6.79
N VAL A 78 -2.14 18.25 6.08
CA VAL A 78 -3.56 17.84 6.14
C VAL A 78 -3.92 17.35 7.54
N THR A 79 -3.07 16.54 8.16
CA THR A 79 -3.28 16.03 9.52
C THR A 79 -3.34 17.17 10.54
N LEU A 80 -2.41 18.11 10.48
CA LEU A 80 -2.40 19.29 11.38
C LEU A 80 -3.62 20.19 11.17
N LEU A 81 -4.07 20.36 9.92
CA LEU A 81 -5.26 21.14 9.60
C LEU A 81 -6.56 20.44 10.01
N SER A 82 -6.58 19.12 10.05
CA SER A 82 -7.78 18.35 10.43
C SER A 82 -8.17 18.51 11.91
N ILE A 83 -7.18 18.80 12.78
CA ILE A 83 -7.40 18.95 14.23
C ILE A 83 -8.25 20.20 14.53
N PRO A 84 -7.88 21.44 14.13
CA PRO A 84 -8.68 22.62 14.41
C PRO A 84 -10.02 22.64 13.66
N LEU A 85 -10.14 21.89 12.55
CA LEU A 85 -11.41 21.72 11.84
C LEU A 85 -12.35 20.71 12.52
N GLY A 86 -11.91 20.06 13.60
CA GLY A 86 -12.70 19.07 14.34
C GLY A 86 -12.96 17.77 13.56
N ILE A 87 -12.24 17.56 12.46
CA ILE A 87 -12.32 16.35 11.63
C ILE A 87 -11.64 15.20 12.35
N THR A 88 -10.43 15.44 12.85
CA THR A 88 -9.68 14.48 13.68
C THR A 88 -9.92 14.81 15.15
N ARG A 89 -10.52 13.87 15.88
CA ARG A 89 -10.71 13.97 17.33
C ARG A 89 -9.57 13.24 18.02
N ILE A 90 -8.87 13.94 18.91
CA ILE A 90 -7.88 13.31 19.78
C ILE A 90 -8.64 12.63 20.92
N PRO A 91 -8.54 11.31 21.11
CA PRO A 91 -9.23 10.61 22.19
C PRO A 91 -8.79 11.11 23.58
N GLU A 92 -9.72 11.15 24.54
CA GLU A 92 -9.35 11.39 25.94
C GLU A 92 -8.46 10.25 26.43
N GLY A 93 -7.30 10.59 27.01
CA GLY A 93 -6.30 9.61 27.42
C GLY A 93 -5.32 9.20 26.32
N PHE A 94 -5.23 9.97 25.21
CA PHE A 94 -4.26 9.75 24.14
C PHE A 94 -2.83 9.64 24.69
N SER A 95 -2.18 8.52 24.45
CA SER A 95 -0.75 8.31 24.71
C SER A 95 0.02 8.27 23.39
N LEU A 96 1.08 9.07 23.28
CA LEU A 96 1.93 9.07 22.09
C LEU A 96 2.64 7.72 21.89
N VAL A 97 2.90 7.01 22.97
CA VAL A 97 3.64 5.74 22.96
C VAL A 97 2.86 4.71 23.75
N SER A 98 2.67 3.55 23.18
CA SER A 98 2.11 2.37 23.84
C SER A 98 2.92 1.12 23.55
N MET A 99 2.82 0.13 24.40
CA MET A 99 3.36 -1.19 24.07
C MET A 99 2.55 -1.80 22.94
N PRO A 100 3.20 -2.45 21.94
CA PRO A 100 2.50 -3.17 20.90
C PRO A 100 1.55 -4.21 21.49
N HIS A 101 0.39 -4.39 20.85
CA HIS A 101 -0.55 -5.43 21.25
C HIS A 101 0.09 -6.82 21.14
N SER A 102 -0.24 -7.70 22.08
CA SER A 102 0.25 -9.08 22.06
C SER A 102 -0.23 -9.80 20.79
N LEU A 103 0.68 -10.51 20.13
CA LEU A 103 0.36 -11.38 18.99
C LEU A 103 -0.15 -12.76 19.44
N GLU A 104 -0.15 -13.06 20.73
CA GLU A 104 -0.52 -14.37 21.28
C GLU A 104 -1.87 -14.90 20.77
N PRO A 105 -2.94 -14.07 20.60
CA PRO A 105 -4.22 -14.55 20.11
C PRO A 105 -4.20 -15.08 18.67
N VAL A 106 -3.26 -14.62 17.84
CA VAL A 106 -3.21 -14.92 16.40
C VAL A 106 -1.95 -15.69 15.99
N PHE A 107 -0.91 -15.64 16.82
CA PHE A 107 0.37 -16.29 16.53
C PHE A 107 0.22 -17.80 16.37
N PHE A 108 0.60 -18.31 15.23
CA PHE A 108 0.56 -19.74 14.90
C PHE A 108 -0.85 -20.39 14.98
N LYS A 109 -1.93 -19.59 14.89
CA LYS A 109 -3.32 -20.07 14.91
C LYS A 109 -3.82 -20.44 13.51
N LEU A 110 -3.04 -21.25 12.80
CA LEU A 110 -3.43 -21.72 11.47
C LEU A 110 -4.51 -22.81 11.58
N ASP A 111 -5.62 -22.62 10.88
CA ASP A 111 -6.69 -23.60 10.76
C ASP A 111 -6.63 -24.26 9.37
N PHE A 112 -6.45 -25.57 9.35
CA PHE A 112 -6.39 -26.37 8.12
C PHE A 112 -7.67 -27.21 7.89
N HIS A 113 -8.67 -27.11 8.78
CA HIS A 113 -9.82 -28.00 8.76
C HIS A 113 -10.70 -27.84 7.52
N SER A 114 -10.82 -26.61 7.02
CA SER A 114 -11.71 -26.28 5.89
C SER A 114 -10.98 -26.10 4.56
N LEU A 115 -9.67 -26.28 4.51
CA LEU A 115 -8.84 -25.98 3.32
C LEU A 115 -9.26 -26.74 2.06
N LEU A 116 -9.71 -27.97 2.19
CA LEU A 116 -10.11 -28.83 1.06
C LEU A 116 -11.58 -28.64 0.66
N SER A 117 -12.31 -27.73 1.27
CA SER A 117 -13.68 -27.42 0.81
C SER A 117 -13.63 -26.70 -0.55
N PRO A 118 -14.59 -26.98 -1.46
CA PRO A 118 -14.61 -26.35 -2.79
C PRO A 118 -14.56 -24.81 -2.74
N ASN A 119 -15.30 -24.20 -1.81
CA ASN A 119 -15.34 -22.76 -1.65
C ASN A 119 -13.97 -22.20 -1.19
N MET A 120 -13.29 -22.91 -0.29
CA MET A 120 -11.97 -22.50 0.17
C MET A 120 -10.91 -22.65 -0.91
N LEU A 121 -10.97 -23.71 -1.72
CA LEU A 121 -10.05 -23.87 -2.85
C LEU A 121 -10.21 -22.74 -3.88
N ILE A 122 -11.45 -22.33 -4.18
CA ILE A 122 -11.72 -21.18 -5.06
C ILE A 122 -11.17 -19.90 -4.44
N ALA A 123 -11.38 -19.67 -3.14
CA ALA A 123 -10.87 -18.50 -2.44
C ALA A 123 -9.33 -18.47 -2.44
N ILE A 124 -8.67 -19.59 -2.11
CA ILE A 124 -7.20 -19.70 -2.14
C ILE A 124 -6.67 -19.40 -3.54
N PHE A 125 -7.24 -20.02 -4.58
CA PHE A 125 -6.82 -19.77 -5.96
C PHE A 125 -6.96 -18.28 -6.32
N SER A 126 -8.11 -17.68 -6.01
CA SER A 126 -8.38 -16.28 -6.31
C SER A 126 -7.41 -15.34 -5.58
N LEU A 127 -7.17 -15.58 -4.27
CA LEU A 127 -6.27 -14.77 -3.47
C LEU A 127 -4.81 -14.90 -3.93
N VAL A 128 -4.34 -16.12 -4.21
CA VAL A 128 -2.99 -16.35 -4.72
C VAL A 128 -2.80 -15.69 -6.09
N PHE A 129 -3.80 -15.77 -6.96
CA PHE A 129 -3.75 -15.11 -8.26
C PHE A 129 -3.68 -13.59 -8.12
N MET A 130 -4.53 -13.03 -7.27
CA MET A 130 -4.55 -11.60 -6.97
C MET A 130 -3.20 -11.12 -6.41
N ASP A 131 -2.64 -11.83 -5.45
CA ASP A 131 -1.36 -11.53 -4.81
C ASP A 131 -0.19 -11.53 -5.81
N ILE A 132 -0.13 -12.56 -6.68
CA ILE A 132 0.89 -12.65 -7.74
C ILE A 132 0.82 -11.46 -8.70
N PHE A 133 -0.39 -11.07 -9.13
CA PHE A 133 -0.55 -9.96 -10.07
C PHE A 133 -0.27 -8.61 -9.41
N ASP A 134 -0.66 -8.42 -8.17
CA ASP A 134 -0.39 -7.20 -7.40
C ASP A 134 1.12 -7.00 -7.21
N THR A 135 1.82 -8.02 -6.69
CA THR A 135 3.27 -8.01 -6.53
C THR A 135 3.99 -7.80 -7.87
N LEU A 136 3.57 -8.51 -8.92
CA LEU A 136 4.20 -8.36 -10.23
C LEU A 136 4.02 -6.95 -10.79
N GLY A 137 2.81 -6.39 -10.71
CA GLY A 137 2.52 -5.04 -11.21
C GLY A 137 3.29 -3.97 -10.45
N THR A 138 3.37 -4.09 -9.14
CA THR A 138 4.13 -3.18 -8.28
C THR A 138 5.64 -3.27 -8.55
N LEU A 139 6.19 -4.49 -8.69
CA LEU A 139 7.61 -4.69 -9.04
C LEU A 139 7.94 -4.14 -10.42
N VAL A 140 7.06 -4.33 -11.41
CA VAL A 140 7.23 -3.76 -12.77
C VAL A 140 7.20 -2.24 -12.72
N GLY A 141 6.22 -1.65 -12.05
CA GLY A 141 6.09 -0.20 -11.87
C GLY A 141 7.32 0.40 -11.18
N THR A 142 7.78 -0.25 -10.11
CA THR A 142 8.96 0.14 -9.34
C THR A 142 10.24 0.03 -10.20
N ALA A 143 10.43 -1.08 -10.92
CA ALA A 143 11.58 -1.29 -11.80
C ALA A 143 11.65 -0.25 -12.92
N ASN A 144 10.50 0.12 -13.51
CA ASN A 144 10.42 1.20 -14.49
C ASN A 144 10.87 2.53 -13.88
N LYS A 145 10.42 2.86 -12.68
CA LYS A 145 10.77 4.11 -11.99
C LYS A 145 12.26 4.27 -11.74
N VAL A 146 12.98 3.17 -11.44
CA VAL A 146 14.43 3.17 -11.24
C VAL A 146 15.24 2.96 -12.54
N GLY A 147 14.58 2.73 -13.66
CA GLY A 147 15.27 2.44 -14.94
C GLY A 147 15.96 1.08 -14.94
N MET A 148 15.43 0.09 -14.22
CA MET A 148 15.98 -1.27 -14.18
C MET A 148 15.45 -2.19 -15.30
N VAL A 149 14.45 -1.76 -16.04
CA VAL A 149 13.89 -2.51 -17.16
C VAL A 149 14.88 -2.46 -18.32
N LYS A 150 15.33 -3.61 -18.78
CA LYS A 150 16.24 -3.72 -19.91
C LYS A 150 15.51 -3.46 -21.25
N PRO A 151 16.26 -3.17 -22.35
CA PRO A 151 15.66 -2.98 -23.67
C PRO A 151 14.84 -4.17 -24.18
N ASP A 152 15.12 -5.37 -23.70
CA ASP A 152 14.39 -6.60 -23.99
C ASP A 152 13.14 -6.80 -23.11
N GLY A 153 12.75 -5.79 -22.31
CA GLY A 153 11.61 -5.84 -21.37
C GLY A 153 11.88 -6.69 -20.12
N SER A 154 13.06 -7.27 -19.95
CA SER A 154 13.39 -8.08 -18.79
C SER A 154 13.75 -7.22 -17.56
N ILE A 155 13.35 -7.69 -16.39
CA ILE A 155 13.65 -7.04 -15.11
C ILE A 155 14.68 -7.89 -14.36
N PRO A 156 15.89 -7.37 -14.12
CA PRO A 156 16.90 -8.10 -13.35
C PRO A 156 16.39 -8.43 -11.95
N LYS A 157 16.70 -9.63 -11.48
CA LYS A 157 16.35 -10.09 -10.13
C LYS A 157 14.85 -10.12 -9.80
N LEU A 158 13.96 -10.13 -10.81
CA LEU A 158 12.51 -10.21 -10.58
C LEU A 158 12.13 -11.49 -9.81
N LYS A 159 12.73 -12.64 -10.17
CA LYS A 159 12.48 -13.90 -9.47
C LYS A 159 12.87 -13.86 -7.98
N PRO A 160 14.07 -13.43 -7.59
CA PRO A 160 14.40 -13.24 -6.17
C PRO A 160 13.47 -12.26 -5.45
N ALA A 161 13.03 -11.18 -6.10
CA ALA A 161 12.11 -10.22 -5.50
C ALA A 161 10.74 -10.86 -5.20
N MET A 162 10.16 -11.60 -6.14
CA MET A 162 8.92 -12.34 -5.92
C MET A 162 9.08 -13.44 -4.86
N MET A 163 10.26 -14.08 -4.77
CA MET A 163 10.53 -15.05 -3.70
C MET A 163 10.59 -14.39 -2.32
N ALA A 164 11.16 -13.19 -2.22
CA ALA A 164 11.19 -12.44 -0.97
C ALA A 164 9.77 -12.06 -0.51
N ASP A 165 8.91 -11.66 -1.43
CA ASP A 165 7.50 -11.37 -1.20
C ASP A 165 6.74 -12.62 -0.68
N ALA A 166 6.89 -13.76 -1.35
CA ALA A 166 6.28 -15.01 -0.94
C ALA A 166 6.74 -15.48 0.45
N VAL A 167 8.02 -15.29 0.77
CA VAL A 167 8.55 -15.58 2.12
C VAL A 167 7.95 -14.63 3.14
N GLY A 168 7.87 -13.33 2.80
CA GLY A 168 7.22 -12.33 3.66
C GLY A 168 5.77 -12.67 3.97
N THR A 169 4.98 -13.03 2.96
CA THR A 169 3.59 -13.47 3.11
C THR A 169 3.47 -14.73 3.98
N THR A 170 4.36 -15.72 3.78
CA THR A 170 4.38 -16.93 4.60
C THR A 170 4.66 -16.61 6.07
N VAL A 171 5.67 -15.78 6.34
CA VAL A 171 5.99 -15.35 7.71
C VAL A 171 4.83 -14.53 8.29
N GLY A 172 4.23 -13.62 7.51
CA GLY A 172 3.05 -12.86 7.91
C GLY A 172 1.89 -13.76 8.33
N ALA A 173 1.60 -14.80 7.56
CA ALA A 173 0.56 -15.78 7.89
C ALA A 173 0.83 -16.49 9.23
N LEU A 174 2.10 -16.85 9.53
CA LEU A 174 2.48 -17.43 10.81
C LEU A 174 2.30 -16.45 11.98
N LEU A 175 2.49 -15.15 11.73
CA LEU A 175 2.27 -14.07 12.70
C LEU A 175 0.80 -13.67 12.83
N GLY A 176 -0.09 -14.19 11.98
CA GLY A 176 -1.51 -13.88 11.97
C GLY A 176 -1.85 -12.56 11.27
N THR A 177 -1.00 -12.07 10.38
CA THR A 177 -1.28 -10.89 9.55
C THR A 177 -1.91 -11.28 8.22
N SER A 178 -2.48 -10.32 7.50
CA SER A 178 -2.85 -10.47 6.10
C SER A 178 -1.62 -10.68 5.21
N THR A 179 -1.85 -10.93 3.90
CA THR A 179 -0.74 -11.05 2.95
C THR A 179 0.20 -9.84 3.03
N THR A 180 1.50 -10.11 2.92
CA THR A 180 2.55 -9.09 2.88
C THR A 180 2.99 -8.94 1.44
N THR A 181 2.69 -7.80 0.83
CA THR A 181 2.98 -7.53 -0.58
C THR A 181 3.93 -6.35 -0.75
N THR A 182 4.50 -6.23 -1.92
CA THR A 182 5.36 -5.10 -2.30
C THR A 182 4.51 -3.83 -2.45
N TYR A 183 4.82 -2.78 -1.69
CA TYR A 183 4.07 -1.52 -1.70
C TYR A 183 4.44 -0.61 -2.86
N ALA A 184 3.43 -0.08 -3.55
CA ALA A 184 3.59 0.93 -4.59
C ALA A 184 4.17 2.25 -4.03
N GLU A 185 3.90 2.55 -2.77
CA GLU A 185 4.41 3.71 -2.02
C GLU A 185 5.95 3.70 -1.91
N SER A 186 6.60 2.54 -2.04
CA SER A 186 8.06 2.44 -2.14
C SER A 186 8.63 3.28 -3.29
N THR A 187 7.83 3.57 -4.33
CA THR A 187 8.23 4.46 -5.42
C THR A 187 8.52 5.89 -4.96
N ALA A 188 7.90 6.34 -3.88
CA ALA A 188 8.22 7.64 -3.29
C ALA A 188 9.65 7.65 -2.70
N GLY A 189 10.02 6.63 -1.91
CA GLY A 189 11.38 6.50 -1.38
C GLY A 189 12.44 6.33 -2.49
N ILE A 190 12.09 5.63 -3.57
CA ILE A 190 12.95 5.48 -4.74
C ILE A 190 13.15 6.82 -5.46
N ALA A 191 12.11 7.64 -5.57
CA ALA A 191 12.19 8.99 -6.16
C ALA A 191 13.14 9.91 -5.36
N GLU A 192 13.19 9.72 -4.04
CA GLU A 192 14.12 10.44 -3.14
C GLU A 192 15.56 9.88 -3.16
N GLY A 193 15.83 8.83 -3.94
CA GLY A 193 17.15 8.24 -4.12
C GLY A 193 17.41 6.95 -3.37
N GLY A 194 16.42 6.39 -2.68
CA GLY A 194 16.50 5.11 -1.98
C GLY A 194 16.52 3.92 -2.96
N ARG A 195 17.71 3.39 -3.27
CA ARG A 195 17.89 2.34 -4.30
C ARG A 195 18.69 1.13 -3.81
N SER A 196 18.89 1.00 -2.51
CA SER A 196 19.72 -0.06 -1.93
C SER A 196 18.94 -0.89 -0.91
N GLY A 197 19.41 -2.11 -0.62
CA GLY A 197 18.90 -2.94 0.45
C GLY A 197 18.99 -2.28 1.83
N LEU A 198 19.93 -1.36 2.03
CA LEU A 198 20.03 -0.58 3.27
C LEU A 198 18.81 0.32 3.48
N THR A 199 18.28 0.92 2.41
CA THR A 199 17.03 1.70 2.48
C THR A 199 15.88 0.82 2.97
N ALA A 200 15.72 -0.38 2.43
CA ALA A 200 14.71 -1.33 2.86
C ALA A 200 14.89 -1.75 4.33
N ALA A 201 16.13 -1.99 4.77
CA ALA A 201 16.44 -2.33 6.17
C ALA A 201 16.08 -1.18 7.13
N VAL A 202 16.39 0.07 6.76
CA VAL A 202 16.01 1.24 7.55
C VAL A 202 14.50 1.38 7.63
N VAL A 203 13.78 1.22 6.52
CA VAL A 203 12.31 1.26 6.48
C VAL A 203 11.72 0.18 7.39
N SER A 204 12.25 -1.05 7.33
CA SER A 204 11.82 -2.13 8.23
C SER A 204 12.04 -1.79 9.70
N GLY A 205 13.17 -1.19 10.05
CA GLY A 205 13.45 -0.71 11.40
C GLY A 205 12.46 0.39 11.84
N LEU A 206 12.12 1.31 10.95
CA LEU A 206 11.14 2.35 11.23
C LEU A 206 9.74 1.77 11.43
N PHE A 207 9.33 0.73 10.70
CA PHE A 207 8.08 0.03 10.95
C PHE A 207 8.04 -0.62 12.34
N ILE A 208 9.15 -1.22 12.80
CA ILE A 208 9.23 -1.77 14.17
C ILE A 208 9.07 -0.64 15.20
N VAL A 209 9.72 0.50 14.99
CA VAL A 209 9.56 1.67 15.87
C VAL A 209 8.12 2.18 15.82
N ALA A 210 7.48 2.22 14.65
CA ALA A 210 6.10 2.67 14.49
C ALA A 210 5.08 1.83 15.29
N LEU A 211 5.37 0.56 15.58
CA LEU A 211 4.51 -0.27 16.44
C LEU A 211 4.30 0.33 17.83
N PHE A 212 5.29 1.04 18.36
CA PHE A 212 5.17 1.72 19.65
C PHE A 212 4.37 3.03 19.57
N PHE A 213 4.18 3.55 18.36
CA PHE A 213 3.39 4.75 18.09
C PHE A 213 2.01 4.40 17.52
N ALA A 214 1.57 3.15 17.65
CA ALA A 214 0.28 2.69 17.12
C ALA A 214 -0.94 3.54 17.55
N PRO A 215 -1.01 4.13 18.79
CA PRO A 215 -2.11 5.00 19.15
C PRO A 215 -2.20 6.30 18.34
N PHE A 216 -1.10 6.67 17.65
CA PHE A 216 -1.05 7.88 16.83
C PHE A 216 -1.66 7.67 15.43
N PHE A 217 -1.71 6.43 14.96
CA PHE A 217 -2.21 6.04 13.64
C PHE A 217 -3.62 5.44 13.74
#